data_3e05b96c03cefdb7cd86cdbe52c8289e
#
_entry.id   3e05b96c03cefdb7cd86cdbe52c8289e
#
_cell.length_a   1.000
_cell.length_b   1.000
_cell.length_c   1.000
_cell.angle_alpha   90.00
_cell.angle_beta   90.00
_cell.angle_gamma   90.00
#
_symmetry.space_group_name_H-M   'P 1'
#
loop_
_entity.id
_entity.type
_entity.pdbx_description
1 polymer ?
#
loop_
_entity_poly.entity_id
_entity_poly.type
_entity_poly.pdbx_seq_one_letter_code
_entity_poly.pdbx_strand_id
1 'polypeptide(L)'
;MRKVCITHSGGPTVLVEFGGWRILTDPTFDRPGRVYHFGFGTSSRKVAGPALALSQLGRIDAVLLSHDHHADNLDDAGRALLPAVGTVVTTTAGARPLGGGARGLEPWATTRLANAGAPDIEVTATPCRHGPPLSRPLVGDVIGFALRCDG
;
A
#
# COMPACT_ATOMS: atom_id res chain seq x y z
N MET A 1 15.55 14.17 -17.22
CA MET A 1 14.66 13.11 -16.69
C MET A 1 14.87 12.99 -15.18
N ARG A 2 13.83 13.07 -14.39
CA ARG A 2 13.93 12.81 -12.94
C ARG A 2 14.16 11.31 -12.72
N LYS A 3 15.11 10.98 -11.87
CA LYS A 3 15.41 9.59 -11.50
C LYS A 3 14.28 9.05 -10.63
N VAL A 4 13.76 7.88 -10.96
CA VAL A 4 12.89 7.08 -10.11
C VAL A 4 13.71 5.94 -9.53
N CYS A 5 13.69 5.78 -8.22
CA CYS A 5 14.29 4.65 -7.52
C CYS A 5 13.19 3.74 -6.98
N ILE A 6 13.29 2.46 -7.25
CA ILE A 6 12.33 1.45 -6.80
C ILE A 6 13.10 0.41 -5.98
N THR A 7 12.71 0.26 -4.73
CA THR A 7 13.30 -0.71 -3.81
C THR A 7 12.23 -1.72 -3.40
N HIS A 8 12.34 -2.96 -3.86
CA HIS A 8 11.46 -4.05 -3.44
C HIS A 8 11.88 -4.57 -2.06
N SER A 9 11.00 -4.40 -1.06
CA SER A 9 11.27 -4.83 0.31
C SER A 9 10.88 -6.29 0.59
N GLY A 10 9.98 -6.85 -0.21
CA GLY A 10 9.50 -8.22 -0.09
C GLY A 10 7.98 -8.30 -0.17
N GLY A 11 7.45 -9.43 -0.68
CA GLY A 11 6.02 -9.57 -0.91
C GLY A 11 5.48 -8.45 -1.80
N PRO A 12 4.37 -7.78 -1.44
CA PRO A 12 3.81 -6.66 -2.19
C PRO A 12 4.46 -5.31 -1.86
N THR A 13 5.40 -5.27 -0.91
CA THR A 13 5.96 -4.02 -0.39
C THR A 13 7.06 -3.46 -1.26
N VAL A 14 6.84 -2.28 -1.80
CA VAL A 14 7.81 -1.53 -2.62
C VAL A 14 7.91 -0.11 -2.11
N LEU A 15 9.14 0.38 -1.94
CA LEU A 15 9.43 1.79 -1.73
C LEU A 15 9.75 2.44 -3.09
N VAL A 16 8.98 3.45 -3.45
CA VAL A 16 9.17 4.25 -4.67
C VAL A 16 9.61 5.64 -4.28
N GLU A 17 10.77 6.07 -4.79
CA GLU A 17 11.36 7.38 -4.50
C GLU A 17 11.55 8.17 -5.79
N PHE A 18 10.96 9.35 -5.88
CA PHE A 18 11.11 10.25 -7.02
C PHE A 18 10.72 11.69 -6.65
N GLY A 19 11.42 12.67 -7.19
CA GLY A 19 11.06 14.09 -7.06
C GLY A 19 10.88 14.60 -5.63
N GLY A 20 11.52 13.96 -4.64
CA GLY A 20 11.36 14.27 -3.21
C GLY A 20 10.27 13.47 -2.50
N TRP A 21 9.50 12.67 -3.22
CA TRP A 21 8.51 11.75 -2.66
C TRP A 21 9.11 10.43 -2.21
N ARG A 22 8.61 9.89 -1.12
CA ARG A 22 8.85 8.54 -0.61
C ARG A 22 7.51 7.86 -0.40
N ILE A 23 7.14 6.97 -1.31
CA ILE A 23 5.85 6.30 -1.38
C ILE A 23 6.07 4.81 -1.12
N LEU A 24 5.31 4.25 -0.19
CA LEU A 24 5.36 2.83 0.15
C LEU A 24 4.08 2.13 -0.33
N THR A 25 4.23 0.97 -0.96
CA THR A 25 3.06 0.14 -1.31
C THR A 25 2.88 -0.97 -0.30
N ASP A 26 1.63 -1.35 -0.02
CA ASP A 26 1.21 -2.56 0.68
C ASP A 26 2.21 -3.01 1.77
N PRO A 27 2.30 -2.30 2.90
CA PRO A 27 3.37 -2.49 3.88
C PRO A 27 3.23 -3.81 4.65
N THR A 28 4.25 -4.69 4.49
CA THR A 28 4.34 -5.98 5.17
C THR A 28 5.72 -6.17 5.80
N PHE A 29 5.81 -5.92 7.11
CA PHE A 29 7.06 -5.88 7.87
C PHE A 29 7.15 -6.90 9.01
N ASP A 30 6.19 -7.81 9.14
CA ASP A 30 6.24 -8.89 10.12
C ASP A 30 7.47 -9.78 9.92
N ARG A 31 7.90 -10.42 11.01
CA ARG A 31 9.04 -11.34 11.00
C ARG A 31 8.74 -12.61 10.19
N PRO A 32 9.76 -13.29 9.66
CA PRO A 32 9.61 -14.62 9.09
C PRO A 32 8.95 -15.59 10.08
N GLY A 33 8.21 -16.54 9.55
CA GLY A 33 7.48 -17.53 10.35
C GLY A 33 6.06 -17.14 10.74
N ARG A 34 5.68 -15.85 10.59
CA ARG A 34 4.30 -15.42 10.82
C ARG A 34 3.35 -16.18 9.90
N VAL A 35 2.24 -16.66 10.44
CA VAL A 35 1.16 -17.35 9.70
C VAL A 35 -0.03 -16.41 9.60
N TYR A 36 -0.56 -16.25 8.41
CA TYR A 36 -1.75 -15.48 8.09
C TYR A 36 -2.88 -16.43 7.70
N HIS A 37 -4.06 -16.24 8.28
CA HIS A 37 -5.25 -17.05 8.02
C HIS A 37 -6.25 -16.27 7.18
N PHE A 38 -6.70 -16.85 6.07
CA PHE A 38 -7.62 -16.20 5.13
C PHE A 38 -9.05 -16.75 5.21
N GLY A 39 -9.34 -17.59 6.17
CA GLY A 39 -10.60 -18.31 6.29
C GLY A 39 -10.63 -19.61 5.48
N PHE A 40 -11.73 -20.35 5.59
CA PHE A 40 -11.96 -21.62 4.88
C PHE A 40 -10.79 -22.62 4.97
N GLY A 41 -10.04 -22.62 6.09
CA GLY A 41 -8.89 -23.49 6.28
C GLY A 41 -7.64 -23.11 5.47
N THR A 42 -7.65 -21.97 4.78
CA THR A 42 -6.49 -21.49 4.01
C THR A 42 -5.59 -20.60 4.85
N SER A 43 -4.30 -20.75 4.68
CA SER A 43 -3.28 -19.91 5.34
C SER A 43 -2.03 -19.79 4.50
N SER A 44 -1.26 -18.74 4.75
CA SER A 44 0.11 -18.61 4.24
C SER A 44 1.09 -18.36 5.39
N ARG A 45 2.34 -18.69 5.15
CA ARG A 45 3.44 -18.41 6.09
C ARG A 45 4.45 -17.48 5.46
N LYS A 46 4.78 -16.40 6.14
CA LYS A 46 5.86 -15.50 5.72
C LYS A 46 7.19 -16.24 5.80
N VAL A 47 7.81 -16.49 4.65
CA VAL A 47 9.05 -17.28 4.57
C VAL A 47 10.31 -16.44 4.70
N ALA A 48 10.25 -15.15 4.34
CA ALA A 48 11.37 -14.22 4.40
C ALA A 48 10.96 -12.92 5.09
N GLY A 49 11.89 -12.28 5.77
CA GLY A 49 11.71 -10.93 6.30
C GLY A 49 11.79 -9.87 5.20
N PRO A 50 11.43 -8.63 5.53
CA PRO A 50 11.59 -7.51 4.60
C PRO A 50 13.07 -7.25 4.36
N ALA A 51 13.43 -6.87 3.11
CA ALA A 51 14.79 -6.47 2.75
C ALA A 51 15.19 -5.13 3.40
N LEU A 52 14.22 -4.27 3.69
CA LEU A 52 14.38 -3.02 4.45
C LEU A 52 13.67 -3.17 5.80
N ALA A 53 14.38 -2.95 6.89
CA ALA A 53 13.76 -2.86 8.21
C ALA A 53 12.95 -1.56 8.33
N LEU A 54 11.92 -1.53 9.18
CA LEU A 54 11.13 -0.32 9.47
C LEU A 54 12.01 0.87 9.87
N SER A 55 13.07 0.63 10.64
CA SER A 55 14.03 1.67 11.07
C SER A 55 14.85 2.27 9.91
N GLN A 56 14.92 1.60 8.78
CA GLN A 56 15.63 2.04 7.59
C GLN A 56 14.75 2.81 6.60
N LEU A 57 13.43 2.73 6.77
CA LEU A 57 12.48 3.39 5.87
C LEU A 57 12.59 4.92 5.94
N GLY A 58 12.94 5.48 7.10
CA GLY A 58 12.85 6.92 7.31
C GLY A 58 11.42 7.44 7.17
N ARG A 59 11.26 8.71 6.80
CA ARG A 59 9.95 9.32 6.58
C ARG A 59 9.30 8.71 5.33
N ILE A 60 8.03 8.36 5.45
CA ILE A 60 7.17 7.96 4.34
C ILE A 60 6.10 9.04 4.16
N ASP A 61 5.97 9.57 2.95
CA ASP A 61 5.04 10.65 2.63
C ASP A 61 3.64 10.11 2.33
N ALA A 62 3.56 8.96 1.68
CA ALA A 62 2.30 8.30 1.39
C ALA A 62 2.42 6.77 1.40
N VAL A 63 1.35 6.10 1.78
CA VAL A 63 1.14 4.66 1.55
C VAL A 63 0.04 4.49 0.51
N LEU A 64 0.32 3.69 -0.51
CA LEU A 64 -0.65 3.22 -1.49
C LEU A 64 -0.99 1.76 -1.13
N LEU A 65 -2.16 1.57 -0.56
CA LEU A 65 -2.61 0.26 -0.07
C LEU A 65 -3.66 -0.29 -1.02
N SER A 66 -3.32 -1.35 -1.75
CA SER A 66 -4.20 -1.93 -2.76
C SER A 66 -5.51 -2.47 -2.16
N HIS A 67 -5.43 -3.05 -0.97
CA HIS A 67 -6.56 -3.50 -0.14
C HIS A 67 -6.09 -3.80 1.29
N ASP A 68 -7.02 -3.86 2.24
CA ASP A 68 -6.72 -4.02 3.68
C ASP A 68 -7.22 -5.33 4.29
N HIS A 69 -7.87 -6.19 3.49
CA HIS A 69 -8.55 -7.39 3.96
C HIS A 69 -7.61 -8.54 4.33
N HIS A 70 -6.42 -8.59 3.74
CA HIS A 70 -5.48 -9.68 3.91
C HIS A 70 -4.22 -9.23 4.63
N ALA A 71 -3.85 -9.99 5.67
CA ALA A 71 -2.68 -9.69 6.48
C ALA A 71 -1.34 -9.92 5.76
N ASP A 72 -1.33 -10.59 4.63
CA ASP A 72 -0.16 -10.69 3.75
C ASP A 72 0.02 -9.47 2.83
N ASN A 73 -0.94 -8.53 2.87
CA ASN A 73 -0.89 -7.28 2.14
C ASN A 73 -0.77 -6.04 3.06
N LEU A 74 -1.31 -6.14 4.26
CA LEU A 74 -1.14 -5.17 5.34
C LEU A 74 -1.00 -5.95 6.65
N ASP A 75 0.22 -6.31 7.01
CA ASP A 75 0.47 -7.07 8.24
C ASP A 75 0.44 -6.17 9.51
N ASP A 76 0.58 -6.78 10.69
CA ASP A 76 0.49 -6.05 11.95
C ASP A 76 1.54 -4.93 12.06
N ALA A 77 2.78 -5.20 11.64
CA ALA A 77 3.85 -4.21 11.65
C ALA A 77 3.64 -3.10 10.61
N GLY A 78 3.13 -3.45 9.43
CA GLY A 78 2.73 -2.48 8.40
C GLY A 78 1.58 -1.60 8.85
N ARG A 79 0.57 -2.18 9.50
CA ARG A 79 -0.56 -1.43 10.07
C ARG A 79 -0.11 -0.45 11.17
N ALA A 80 0.83 -0.87 12.01
CA ALA A 80 1.39 -0.02 13.07
C ALA A 80 2.17 1.20 12.52
N LEU A 81 2.65 1.13 11.28
CA LEU A 81 3.33 2.24 10.59
C LEU A 81 2.36 3.34 10.16
N LEU A 82 1.11 3.01 9.80
CA LEU A 82 0.18 3.93 9.13
C LEU A 82 -0.06 5.26 9.88
N PRO A 83 -0.16 5.31 11.22
CA PRO A 83 -0.33 6.57 11.94
C PRO A 83 0.82 7.58 11.75
N ALA A 84 2.02 7.10 11.41
CA ALA A 84 3.20 7.94 11.19
C ALA A 84 3.36 8.40 9.73
N VAL A 85 2.49 7.96 8.84
CA VAL A 85 2.53 8.28 7.40
C VAL A 85 1.73 9.54 7.11
N GLY A 86 2.20 10.35 6.17
CA GLY A 86 1.51 11.60 5.78
C GLY A 86 0.11 11.37 5.21
N THR A 87 -0.06 10.37 4.35
CA THR A 87 -1.36 10.04 3.74
C THR A 87 -1.43 8.54 3.38
N VAL A 88 -2.58 7.93 3.59
CA VAL A 88 -2.89 6.59 3.10
C VAL A 88 -3.95 6.69 2.00
N VAL A 89 -3.71 6.08 0.85
CA VAL A 89 -4.67 5.98 -0.26
C VAL A 89 -4.99 4.50 -0.46
N THR A 90 -6.27 4.16 -0.49
CA THR A 90 -6.72 2.77 -0.59
C THR A 90 -8.12 2.69 -1.23
N THR A 91 -8.75 1.52 -1.20
CA THR A 91 -10.16 1.36 -1.62
C THR A 91 -11.11 2.15 -0.72
N THR A 92 -12.27 2.53 -1.22
CA THR A 92 -13.32 3.17 -0.40
C THR A 92 -13.71 2.33 0.81
N ALA A 93 -13.76 1.00 0.63
CA ALA A 93 -14.07 0.06 1.70
C ALA A 93 -12.94 0.03 2.75
N GLY A 94 -11.67 0.00 2.32
CA GLY A 94 -10.50 -0.05 3.20
C GLY A 94 -10.25 1.24 3.98
N ALA A 95 -10.59 2.39 3.40
CA ALA A 95 -10.40 3.69 4.07
C ALA A 95 -11.26 3.84 5.34
N ARG A 96 -12.46 3.25 5.35
CA ARG A 96 -13.40 3.36 6.49
C ARG A 96 -12.83 2.81 7.80
N PRO A 97 -12.38 1.53 7.86
CA PRO A 97 -11.82 0.96 9.10
C PRO A 97 -10.45 1.54 9.45
N LEU A 98 -9.67 2.02 8.48
CA LEU A 98 -8.36 2.63 8.75
C LEU A 98 -8.49 3.98 9.44
N GLY A 99 -9.53 4.75 9.14
CA GLY A 99 -9.73 6.08 9.74
C GLY A 99 -8.55 7.03 9.44
N GLY A 100 -8.27 7.96 10.38
CA GLY A 100 -7.06 8.79 10.36
C GLY A 100 -6.86 9.67 9.11
N GLY A 101 -7.93 9.90 8.32
CA GLY A 101 -7.81 10.67 7.08
C GLY A 101 -7.37 9.81 5.88
N ALA A 102 -7.43 8.49 5.96
CA ALA A 102 -7.22 7.61 4.82
C ALA A 102 -8.18 7.98 3.67
N ARG A 103 -7.65 8.06 2.45
CA ARG A 103 -8.40 8.45 1.26
C ARG A 103 -8.84 7.21 0.50
N GLY A 104 -10.15 6.98 0.45
CA GLY A 104 -10.75 5.90 -0.33
C GLY A 104 -10.97 6.32 -1.78
N LEU A 105 -10.58 5.45 -2.72
CA LEU A 105 -10.82 5.66 -4.14
C LEU A 105 -11.62 4.51 -4.74
N GLU A 106 -12.56 4.85 -5.60
CA GLU A 106 -13.18 3.92 -6.54
C GLU A 106 -12.28 3.77 -7.79
N PRO A 107 -12.42 2.68 -8.55
CA PRO A 107 -11.72 2.53 -9.83
C PRO A 107 -11.92 3.76 -10.73
N TRP A 108 -10.81 4.26 -11.30
CA TRP A 108 -10.70 5.47 -12.13
C TRP A 108 -10.87 6.81 -11.39
N ALA A 109 -11.16 6.78 -10.08
CA ALA A 109 -11.10 8.00 -9.28
C ALA A 109 -9.65 8.44 -9.07
N THR A 110 -9.45 9.74 -8.91
CA THR A 110 -8.15 10.37 -8.70
C THR A 110 -8.11 11.13 -7.38
N THR A 111 -6.93 11.24 -6.81
CA THR A 111 -6.65 12.15 -5.70
C THR A 111 -5.32 12.84 -5.93
N ARG A 112 -5.20 14.07 -5.46
CA ARG A 112 -3.94 14.82 -5.50
C ARG A 112 -3.26 14.76 -4.15
N LEU A 113 -1.99 14.44 -4.15
CA LEU A 113 -1.12 14.48 -2.98
C LEU A 113 -0.17 15.66 -3.11
N ALA A 114 -0.07 16.45 -2.04
CA ALA A 114 0.85 17.57 -1.93
C ALA A 114 1.85 17.33 -0.81
N ASN A 115 3.10 17.69 -1.02
CA ASN A 115 4.17 17.61 -0.05
C ASN A 115 5.05 18.84 -0.17
N ALA A 116 5.35 19.50 0.94
CA ALA A 116 6.21 20.68 0.95
C ALA A 116 7.60 20.32 0.40
N GLY A 117 8.04 21.03 -0.64
CA GLY A 117 9.35 20.82 -1.29
C GLY A 117 9.39 19.74 -2.37
N ALA A 118 8.25 19.13 -2.69
CA ALA A 118 8.11 18.18 -3.80
C ALA A 118 6.98 18.63 -4.73
N PRO A 119 7.02 18.30 -6.03
CA PRO A 119 5.90 18.56 -6.92
C PRO A 119 4.69 17.74 -6.51
N ASP A 120 3.51 18.29 -6.70
CA ASP A 120 2.28 17.54 -6.47
C ASP A 120 2.19 16.33 -7.39
N ILE A 121 1.60 15.26 -6.89
CA ILE A 121 1.33 14.07 -7.69
C ILE A 121 -0.16 13.76 -7.73
N GLU A 122 -0.62 13.33 -8.87
CA GLU A 122 -1.94 12.77 -9.06
C GLU A 122 -1.85 11.25 -8.95
N VAL A 123 -2.69 10.68 -8.11
CA VAL A 123 -2.83 9.22 -7.91
C VAL A 123 -4.17 8.81 -8.48
N THR A 124 -4.17 7.97 -9.50
CA THR A 124 -5.37 7.38 -10.09
C THR A 124 -5.49 5.93 -9.65
N ALA A 125 -6.64 5.56 -9.09
CA ALA A 125 -6.97 4.17 -8.81
C ALA A 125 -7.27 3.44 -10.13
N THR A 126 -6.56 2.35 -10.42
CA THR A 126 -6.85 1.49 -11.57
C THR A 126 -7.67 0.28 -11.14
N PRO A 127 -8.62 -0.19 -11.97
CA PRO A 127 -9.37 -1.40 -11.64
C PRO A 127 -8.44 -2.61 -11.63
N CYS A 128 -8.55 -3.39 -10.57
CA CYS A 128 -7.83 -4.64 -10.42
C CYS A 128 -8.80 -5.75 -10.01
N ARG A 129 -8.36 -6.99 -10.15
CA ARG A 129 -9.10 -8.16 -9.71
C ARG A 129 -8.21 -9.04 -8.84
N HIS A 130 -8.71 -9.36 -7.65
CA HIS A 130 -8.08 -10.31 -6.75
C HIS A 130 -8.85 -11.63 -6.79
N GLY A 131 -8.15 -12.72 -7.11
CA GLY A 131 -8.76 -14.04 -7.21
C GLY A 131 -9.54 -14.34 -8.51
N PRO A 132 -10.21 -15.49 -8.58
CA PRO A 132 -10.96 -15.93 -9.75
C PRO A 132 -12.21 -15.06 -10.01
N PRO A 133 -12.86 -15.20 -11.18
CA PRO A 133 -14.15 -14.54 -11.44
C PRO A 133 -15.16 -14.84 -10.32
N LEU A 134 -15.95 -13.82 -9.94
CA LEU A 134 -17.00 -13.89 -8.90
C LEU A 134 -16.47 -14.04 -7.45
N SER A 135 -15.17 -13.98 -7.20
CA SER A 135 -14.63 -14.04 -5.83
C SER A 135 -14.71 -12.72 -5.04
N ARG A 136 -15.07 -11.58 -5.68
CA ARG A 136 -15.13 -10.26 -5.06
C ARG A 136 -15.87 -10.21 -3.71
N PRO A 137 -17.04 -10.90 -3.51
CA PRO A 137 -17.69 -10.91 -2.21
C PRO A 137 -16.88 -11.56 -1.08
N LEU A 138 -15.90 -12.41 -1.42
CA LEU A 138 -15.04 -13.12 -0.46
C LEU A 138 -13.70 -12.43 -0.26
N VAL A 139 -13.12 -11.88 -1.34
CA VAL A 139 -11.77 -11.31 -1.31
C VAL A 139 -11.74 -9.78 -1.30
N GLY A 140 -12.92 -9.14 -1.31
CA GLY A 140 -13.05 -7.69 -1.26
C GLY A 140 -12.64 -6.95 -2.53
N ASP A 141 -12.66 -5.63 -2.45
CA ASP A 141 -12.23 -4.74 -3.52
C ASP A 141 -10.72 -4.56 -3.48
N VAL A 142 -10.12 -4.51 -4.68
CA VAL A 142 -8.70 -4.24 -4.87
C VAL A 142 -8.52 -3.20 -5.97
N ILE A 143 -7.59 -2.30 -5.78
CA ILE A 143 -7.20 -1.28 -6.76
C ILE A 143 -5.69 -1.33 -7.00
N GLY A 144 -5.28 -0.99 -8.21
CA GLY A 144 -3.92 -0.61 -8.50
C GLY A 144 -3.77 0.91 -8.51
N PHE A 145 -2.58 1.40 -8.79
CA PHE A 145 -2.29 2.84 -8.76
C PHE A 145 -1.48 3.26 -9.98
N ALA A 146 -1.92 4.33 -10.64
CA ALA A 146 -1.12 5.08 -11.60
C ALA A 146 -0.74 6.42 -10.97
N LEU A 147 0.54 6.78 -11.08
CA LEU A 147 1.07 8.03 -10.53
C LEU A 147 1.46 8.95 -11.67
N ARG A 148 0.99 10.20 -11.62
CA ARG A 148 1.40 11.26 -12.55
C ARG A 148 2.01 12.41 -11.77
N CYS A 149 3.16 12.86 -12.19
CA CYS A 149 3.85 14.02 -11.67
C CYS A 149 4.07 15.00 -12.80
N ASP A 150 3.45 16.17 -12.71
CA ASP A 150 3.64 17.26 -13.65
C ASP A 150 4.87 18.07 -13.21
N GLY A 151 5.95 18.03 -14.02
CA GLY A 151 7.17 18.79 -13.72
C GLY A 151 8.43 18.23 -14.29
#